data_6f275b1d022a9d17bd1cdf11577c5beb
#
_entry.id   6f275b1d022a9d17bd1cdf11577c5beb
#
_cell.length_a   1.000
_cell.length_b   1.000
_cell.length_c   1.000
_cell.angle_alpha   90.00
_cell.angle_beta   90.00
_cell.angle_gamma   90.00
#
_symmetry.space_group_name_H-M   'P 1'
#
loop_
_entity.id
_entity.type
_entity.pdbx_description
1 polymer ?
#
loop_
_entity_poly.entity_id
_entity_poly.type
_entity_poly.pdbx_seq_one_letter_code
_entity_poly.pdbx_strand_id
1 'polypeptide(L)'
;MHKLLLLAALAATLVPAAVPGAKPFLGRWDFTVTPATGKPWPQWMELVEKDGKLEGRVQPRGGGWKPILGATIAGNKLTVAVAAAGRTPAISWELTAPAKNQLAGVEKRGAEDGPKLAAVRAPKLDRKMPKAWTEPRPLFNGKDLTGWEPIGNVNNNKWLDRDGELVNDKPQTQGQRGPGAANLKTTEKFQDFKLHIEVNCPDHGNSGIYLRGRYEIQVGTEGGKLPDHEMGAIYSHYPPPADAPLNLGKWTSFDVTFVGRRVTVLRDGKPYHDNVEIPGPTGGALDSNEAEPGPFFLQGDHYGVIRYRNITISTPK
;
A
#
# COMPACT_ATOMS: atom_id res chain seq x y z
N MET A 1 25.44 4.75 69.26
CA MET A 1 25.00 3.78 68.25
C MET A 1 23.69 4.24 67.65
N HIS A 2 23.71 4.98 66.52
CA HIS A 2 22.51 5.50 65.85
C HIS A 2 22.13 4.52 64.75
N LYS A 3 20.93 3.93 64.86
CA LYS A 3 20.34 3.08 63.80
C LYS A 3 19.68 3.99 62.78
N LEU A 4 20.25 4.00 61.53
CA LEU A 4 19.60 4.62 60.39
C LEU A 4 18.52 3.65 59.88
N LEU A 5 17.29 4.06 59.93
CA LEU A 5 16.19 3.38 59.23
C LEU A 5 16.16 3.87 57.76
N LEU A 6 16.50 3.00 56.81
CA LEU A 6 16.25 3.23 55.40
C LEU A 6 14.74 2.98 55.15
N LEU A 7 13.99 4.03 54.84
CA LEU A 7 12.68 3.90 54.22
C LEU A 7 12.88 3.63 52.69
N ALA A 8 12.59 2.42 52.26
CA ALA A 8 12.47 2.11 50.84
C ALA A 8 11.11 2.62 50.34
N ALA A 9 11.11 3.71 49.59
CA ALA A 9 9.92 4.17 48.88
C ALA A 9 9.62 3.22 47.73
N LEU A 10 8.56 2.43 47.83
CA LEU A 10 8.01 1.61 46.74
C LEU A 10 7.33 2.57 45.76
N ALA A 11 7.98 2.89 44.66
CA ALA A 11 7.34 3.60 43.55
C ALA A 11 6.37 2.62 42.86
N ALA A 12 5.08 2.74 43.19
CA ALA A 12 4.02 2.05 42.47
C ALA A 12 3.97 2.63 41.03
N THR A 13 4.41 1.88 40.06
CA THR A 13 4.19 2.20 38.64
C THR A 13 2.69 2.06 38.36
N LEU A 14 1.99 3.19 38.24
CA LEU A 14 0.61 3.23 37.77
C LEU A 14 0.60 2.65 36.34
N VAL A 15 0.10 1.43 36.18
CA VAL A 15 -0.24 0.88 34.86
C VAL A 15 -1.46 1.66 34.37
N PRO A 16 -1.39 2.34 33.21
CA PRO A 16 -2.55 3.06 32.69
C PRO A 16 -3.75 2.14 32.53
N ALA A 17 -4.92 2.63 32.90
CA ALA A 17 -6.15 1.84 32.76
C ALA A 17 -6.49 1.64 31.30
N ALA A 18 -6.92 0.43 30.94
CA ALA A 18 -7.37 0.11 29.60
C ALA A 18 -8.55 0.99 29.16
N VAL A 19 -8.61 1.32 27.86
CA VAL A 19 -9.72 2.09 27.29
C VAL A 19 -10.98 1.22 27.25
N PRO A 20 -12.03 1.55 28.00
CA PRO A 20 -13.24 0.73 28.02
C PRO A 20 -13.85 0.57 26.62
N GLY A 21 -14.23 -0.67 26.26
CA GLY A 21 -14.86 -0.95 24.97
C GLY A 21 -13.91 -1.02 23.76
N ALA A 22 -12.60 -0.80 23.93
CA ALA A 22 -11.64 -0.76 22.81
C ALA A 22 -11.41 -2.11 22.13
N LYS A 23 -11.43 -3.20 22.89
CA LYS A 23 -11.02 -4.55 22.42
C LYS A 23 -11.60 -4.99 21.07
N PRO A 24 -12.88 -4.77 20.71
CA PRO A 24 -13.42 -5.14 19.41
C PRO A 24 -12.78 -4.41 18.25
N PHE A 25 -12.25 -3.21 18.44
CA PHE A 25 -11.74 -2.30 17.42
C PHE A 25 -10.21 -2.36 17.24
N LEU A 26 -9.48 -2.86 18.24
CA LEU A 26 -8.01 -2.92 18.19
C LEU A 26 -7.50 -3.83 17.09
N GLY A 27 -6.32 -3.50 16.56
CA GLY A 27 -5.61 -4.23 15.52
C GLY A 27 -5.80 -3.63 14.13
N ARG A 28 -5.42 -4.39 13.10
CA ARG A 28 -5.49 -3.94 11.71
C ARG A 28 -6.76 -4.42 11.03
N TRP A 29 -7.33 -3.55 10.20
CA TRP A 29 -8.60 -3.72 9.52
C TRP A 29 -8.49 -3.33 8.06
N ASP A 30 -8.94 -4.21 7.18
CA ASP A 30 -9.01 -3.99 5.73
C ASP A 30 -10.42 -3.54 5.37
N PHE A 31 -10.54 -2.33 4.84
CA PHE A 31 -11.81 -1.68 4.51
C PHE A 31 -12.13 -1.77 3.03
N THR A 32 -13.37 -2.04 2.73
CA THR A 32 -14.02 -1.72 1.46
C THR A 32 -14.88 -0.48 1.68
N VAL A 33 -14.55 0.60 1.00
CA VAL A 33 -15.25 1.88 1.08
C VAL A 33 -16.16 1.99 -0.11
N THR A 34 -17.48 2.10 0.13
CA THR A 34 -18.50 2.13 -0.91
C THR A 34 -19.13 3.51 -0.98
N PRO A 35 -18.87 4.30 -2.04
CA PRO A 35 -19.51 5.60 -2.24
C PRO A 35 -20.97 5.43 -2.66
N ALA A 36 -21.76 6.51 -2.59
CA ALA A 36 -23.12 6.53 -3.10
C ALA A 36 -23.17 6.27 -4.62
N THR A 37 -22.15 6.72 -5.35
CA THR A 37 -22.00 6.52 -6.80
C THR A 37 -20.55 6.18 -7.12
N GLY A 38 -20.34 5.33 -8.14
CA GLY A 38 -19.00 4.89 -8.56
C GLY A 38 -18.60 3.55 -7.96
N LYS A 39 -17.32 3.19 -8.17
CA LYS A 39 -16.78 1.90 -7.71
C LYS A 39 -16.25 2.00 -6.28
N PRO A 40 -16.39 0.93 -5.49
CA PRO A 40 -15.72 0.82 -4.20
C PRO A 40 -14.20 0.92 -4.35
N TRP A 41 -13.52 1.31 -3.26
CA TRP A 41 -12.05 1.33 -3.18
C TRP A 41 -11.56 0.80 -1.84
N PRO A 42 -10.32 0.28 -1.79
CA PRO A 42 -9.73 -0.20 -0.56
C PRO A 42 -9.20 0.95 0.31
N GLN A 43 -9.26 0.72 1.61
CA GLN A 43 -8.54 1.47 2.64
C GLN A 43 -8.12 0.50 3.74
N TRP A 44 -7.34 0.93 4.70
CA TRP A 44 -7.08 0.18 5.91
C TRP A 44 -6.89 1.10 7.11
N MET A 45 -7.05 0.53 8.30
CA MET A 45 -6.79 1.19 9.57
C MET A 45 -6.03 0.24 10.49
N GLU A 46 -5.12 0.77 11.25
CA GLU A 46 -4.56 0.12 12.42
C GLU A 46 -4.89 0.95 13.66
N LEU A 47 -5.42 0.31 14.68
CA LEU A 47 -5.75 0.92 15.96
C LEU A 47 -5.08 0.13 17.08
N VAL A 48 -4.33 0.81 17.91
CA VAL A 48 -3.65 0.25 19.08
C VAL A 48 -4.03 1.03 20.33
N GLU A 49 -3.95 0.36 21.47
CA GLU A 49 -4.06 0.98 22.76
C GLU A 49 -2.67 1.15 23.35
N LYS A 50 -2.32 2.36 23.69
CA LYS A 50 -1.05 2.71 24.30
C LYS A 50 -1.26 3.74 25.39
N ASP A 51 -0.75 3.48 26.59
CA ASP A 51 -0.80 4.37 27.74
C ASP A 51 -2.23 4.89 28.07
N GLY A 52 -3.25 4.00 27.95
CA GLY A 52 -4.65 4.32 28.20
C GLY A 52 -5.29 5.22 27.12
N LYS A 53 -4.68 5.33 25.94
CA LYS A 53 -5.19 6.08 24.78
C LYS A 53 -5.26 5.20 23.54
N LEU A 54 -6.15 5.57 22.63
CA LEU A 54 -6.22 4.96 21.31
C LEU A 54 -5.36 5.76 20.34
N GLU A 55 -4.36 5.08 19.78
CA GLU A 55 -3.48 5.59 18.74
C GLU A 55 -3.66 4.74 17.47
N GLY A 56 -3.31 5.28 16.33
CA GLY A 56 -3.42 4.51 15.10
C GLY A 56 -3.10 5.29 13.84
N ARG A 57 -3.33 4.64 12.73
CA ARG A 57 -3.11 5.18 11.38
C ARG A 57 -4.15 4.65 10.42
N VAL A 58 -4.43 5.44 9.39
CA VAL A 58 -5.37 5.08 8.31
C VAL A 58 -4.71 5.31 6.96
N GLN A 59 -5.03 4.47 5.99
CA GLN A 59 -4.70 4.66 4.59
C GLN A 59 -5.90 5.32 3.90
N PRO A 60 -5.79 6.57 3.42
CA PRO A 60 -6.84 7.20 2.63
C PRO A 60 -6.89 6.58 1.22
N ARG A 61 -7.86 6.99 0.41
CA ARG A 61 -8.06 6.45 -0.95
C ARG A 61 -6.83 6.52 -1.85
N GLY A 62 -5.98 7.53 -1.67
CA GLY A 62 -4.74 7.71 -2.41
C GLY A 62 -3.69 8.37 -1.54
N GLY A 63 -2.45 8.38 -2.01
CA GLY A 63 -1.31 8.87 -1.24
C GLY A 63 -0.93 7.94 -0.08
N GLY A 64 -0.12 8.44 0.84
CA GLY A 64 0.39 7.69 1.98
C GLY A 64 -0.58 7.59 3.15
N TRP A 65 -0.34 6.63 4.04
CA TRP A 65 -1.06 6.53 5.31
C TRP A 65 -0.87 7.79 6.17
N LYS A 66 -1.84 8.03 7.06
CA LYS A 66 -1.82 9.18 7.99
C LYS A 66 -2.07 8.70 9.40
N PRO A 67 -1.41 9.30 10.41
CA PRO A 67 -1.79 9.08 11.80
C PRO A 67 -3.22 9.60 12.01
N ILE A 68 -3.98 8.94 12.86
CA ILE A 68 -5.27 9.46 13.31
C ILE A 68 -5.02 10.68 14.24
N LEU A 69 -5.93 11.63 14.24
CA LEU A 69 -5.90 12.76 15.19
C LEU A 69 -6.34 12.34 16.59
N GLY A 70 -7.12 11.27 16.67
CA GLY A 70 -7.62 10.69 17.90
C GLY A 70 -8.75 9.71 17.63
N ALA A 71 -9.08 8.92 18.64
CA ALA A 71 -10.19 8.00 18.62
C ALA A 71 -10.92 8.00 19.97
N THR A 72 -12.25 7.92 19.93
CA THR A 72 -13.12 7.87 21.13
C THR A 72 -14.15 6.77 21.00
N ILE A 73 -14.55 6.19 22.13
CA ILE A 73 -15.57 5.15 22.19
C ILE A 73 -16.72 5.65 23.05
N ALA A 74 -17.94 5.59 22.49
CA ALA A 74 -19.18 5.88 23.21
C ALA A 74 -20.15 4.69 23.03
N GLY A 75 -20.37 3.94 24.08
CA GLY A 75 -21.11 2.68 24.02
C GLY A 75 -20.42 1.66 23.12
N ASN A 76 -21.08 1.26 22.05
CA ASN A 76 -20.56 0.31 21.04
C ASN A 76 -20.02 1.00 19.78
N LYS A 77 -19.88 2.32 19.79
CA LYS A 77 -19.45 3.11 18.64
C LYS A 77 -18.03 3.67 18.85
N LEU A 78 -17.14 3.39 17.92
CA LEU A 78 -15.83 4.02 17.78
C LEU A 78 -15.94 5.20 16.82
N THR A 79 -15.43 6.35 17.18
CA THR A 79 -15.22 7.50 16.30
C THR A 79 -13.73 7.73 16.13
N VAL A 80 -13.25 7.72 14.88
CA VAL A 80 -11.83 7.97 14.54
C VAL A 80 -11.75 9.29 13.78
N ALA A 81 -10.98 10.24 14.26
CA ALA A 81 -10.72 11.50 13.58
C ALA A 81 -9.48 11.42 12.68
N VAL A 82 -9.63 11.83 11.42
CA VAL A 82 -8.57 11.81 10.40
C VAL A 82 -8.34 13.23 9.89
N ALA A 83 -7.07 13.64 9.86
CA ALA A 83 -6.69 14.97 9.42
C ALA A 83 -7.00 15.22 7.94
N ALA A 84 -7.21 16.46 7.57
CA ALA A 84 -7.21 16.88 6.18
C ALA A 84 -5.88 16.51 5.50
N ALA A 85 -5.95 16.06 4.26
CA ALA A 85 -4.76 15.72 3.48
C ALA A 85 -4.92 16.16 2.02
N GLY A 86 -4.07 17.03 1.55
CA GLY A 86 -4.15 17.60 0.21
C GLY A 86 -5.51 18.28 -0.03
N ARG A 87 -6.34 17.68 -0.90
CA ARG A 87 -7.70 18.18 -1.21
C ARG A 87 -8.79 17.48 -0.41
N THR A 88 -8.45 16.46 0.37
CA THR A 88 -9.40 15.76 1.23
C THR A 88 -9.57 16.57 2.52
N PRO A 89 -10.78 17.02 2.86
CA PRO A 89 -11.03 17.70 4.12
C PRO A 89 -10.80 16.75 5.31
N ALA A 90 -10.76 17.29 6.52
CA ALA A 90 -10.82 16.48 7.72
C ALA A 90 -12.11 15.65 7.74
N ILE A 91 -11.98 14.38 8.08
CA ILE A 91 -13.09 13.43 8.13
C ILE A 91 -13.08 12.70 9.47
N SER A 92 -14.20 12.08 9.81
CA SER A 92 -14.24 11.09 10.87
C SER A 92 -14.88 9.80 10.36
N TRP A 93 -14.48 8.66 10.92
CA TRP A 93 -15.10 7.37 10.71
C TRP A 93 -15.90 7.00 11.94
N GLU A 94 -17.19 6.80 11.78
CA GLU A 94 -18.05 6.25 12.82
C GLU A 94 -18.24 4.76 12.55
N LEU A 95 -17.76 3.93 13.47
CA LEU A 95 -17.65 2.48 13.29
C LEU A 95 -18.32 1.75 14.44
N THR A 96 -18.94 0.62 14.14
CA THR A 96 -19.42 -0.38 15.09
C THR A 96 -18.80 -1.75 14.75
N ALA A 97 -18.81 -2.67 15.71
CA ALA A 97 -18.39 -4.05 15.52
C ALA A 97 -19.62 -4.98 15.54
N PRO A 98 -20.32 -5.15 14.39
CA PRO A 98 -21.58 -5.92 14.34
C PRO A 98 -21.37 -7.42 14.58
N ALA A 99 -20.17 -7.93 14.28
CA ALA A 99 -19.79 -9.30 14.51
C ALA A 99 -18.28 -9.42 14.81
N LYS A 100 -17.83 -10.59 15.26
CA LYS A 100 -16.42 -10.88 15.44
C LYS A 100 -15.66 -10.71 14.13
N ASN A 101 -14.56 -9.96 14.17
CA ASN A 101 -13.69 -9.66 13.01
C ASN A 101 -14.38 -8.87 11.88
N GLN A 102 -15.42 -8.11 12.19
CA GLN A 102 -16.08 -7.21 11.26
C GLN A 102 -16.26 -5.82 11.89
N LEU A 103 -16.04 -4.78 11.08
CA LEU A 103 -16.47 -3.41 11.39
C LEU A 103 -17.37 -2.92 10.27
N ALA A 104 -18.33 -2.08 10.66
CA ALA A 104 -19.22 -1.41 9.71
C ALA A 104 -19.47 0.02 10.19
N GLY A 105 -19.68 0.93 9.25
CA GLY A 105 -19.94 2.31 9.60
C GLY A 105 -19.99 3.24 8.41
N VAL A 106 -19.69 4.51 8.66
CA VAL A 106 -19.76 5.57 7.66
C VAL A 106 -18.62 6.58 7.87
N GLU A 107 -18.10 7.12 6.78
CA GLU A 107 -17.26 8.31 6.78
C GLU A 107 -18.17 9.53 6.97
N LYS A 108 -17.74 10.47 7.82
CA LYS A 108 -18.42 11.73 8.05
C LYS A 108 -17.57 12.90 7.56
N ARG A 109 -18.23 13.89 6.98
CA ARG A 109 -17.64 15.19 6.63
C ARG A 109 -18.44 16.28 7.37
N GLY A 110 -17.96 16.62 8.55
CA GLY A 110 -18.79 17.38 9.49
C GLY A 110 -20.02 16.57 9.92
N ALA A 111 -21.22 17.08 9.73
CA ALA A 111 -22.48 16.39 10.02
C ALA A 111 -23.00 15.48 8.89
N GLU A 112 -22.41 15.56 7.70
CA GLU A 112 -22.89 14.85 6.51
C GLU A 112 -22.34 13.41 6.44
N ASP A 113 -23.21 12.47 6.06
CA ASP A 113 -22.82 11.10 5.76
C ASP A 113 -22.12 11.00 4.40
N GLY A 114 -20.94 10.41 4.40
CA GLY A 114 -20.18 10.09 3.22
C GLY A 114 -20.28 8.61 2.84
N PRO A 115 -19.19 8.02 2.29
CA PRO A 115 -19.16 6.62 1.91
C PRO A 115 -19.44 5.66 3.06
N LYS A 116 -20.04 4.51 2.75
CA LYS A 116 -20.18 3.39 3.69
C LYS A 116 -18.84 2.70 3.87
N LEU A 117 -18.56 2.29 5.09
CA LEU A 117 -17.36 1.57 5.51
C LEU A 117 -17.73 0.15 5.91
N ALA A 118 -17.12 -0.84 5.29
CA ALA A 118 -17.19 -2.23 5.73
C ALA A 118 -15.77 -2.77 5.83
N ALA A 119 -15.44 -3.40 6.96
CA ALA A 119 -14.11 -3.93 7.17
C ALA A 119 -14.12 -5.35 7.72
N VAL A 120 -13.08 -6.08 7.34
CA VAL A 120 -12.70 -7.34 7.93
C VAL A 120 -11.37 -7.20 8.64
N ARG A 121 -11.14 -8.04 9.65
CA ARG A 121 -9.83 -8.08 10.30
C ARG A 121 -8.78 -8.48 9.28
N ALA A 122 -7.74 -7.68 9.17
CA ALA A 122 -6.64 -7.96 8.25
C ALA A 122 -6.00 -9.34 8.56
N PRO A 123 -5.73 -10.16 7.54
CA PRO A 123 -5.10 -11.46 7.71
C PRO A 123 -3.65 -11.30 8.19
N LYS A 124 -3.16 -12.27 8.96
CA LYS A 124 -1.76 -12.22 9.44
C LYS A 124 -0.74 -12.41 8.31
N LEU A 125 -1.06 -13.22 7.30
CA LEU A 125 -0.19 -13.53 6.15
C LEU A 125 1.25 -13.91 6.51
N ASP A 126 1.43 -14.53 7.67
CA ASP A 126 2.72 -15.05 8.13
C ASP A 126 3.00 -16.37 7.41
N ARG A 127 3.61 -16.27 6.24
CA ARG A 127 3.93 -17.40 5.37
C ARG A 127 5.42 -17.71 5.43
N LYS A 128 5.74 -19.02 5.43
CA LYS A 128 7.14 -19.46 5.40
C LYS A 128 7.72 -19.29 3.99
N MET A 129 8.99 -18.92 3.92
CA MET A 129 9.72 -18.88 2.66
C MET A 129 9.65 -20.24 1.97
N PRO A 130 9.21 -20.32 0.71
CA PRO A 130 9.20 -21.56 -0.07
C PRO A 130 10.60 -22.20 -0.17
N LYS A 131 10.66 -23.53 -0.06
CA LYS A 131 11.93 -24.26 -0.15
C LYS A 131 12.48 -24.34 -1.58
N ALA A 132 11.60 -24.29 -2.56
CA ALA A 132 11.96 -24.35 -3.97
C ALA A 132 11.03 -23.47 -4.81
N TRP A 133 11.56 -22.99 -5.92
CA TRP A 133 10.89 -22.11 -6.87
C TRP A 133 10.92 -22.76 -8.26
N THR A 134 9.94 -22.43 -9.09
CA THR A 134 9.99 -22.79 -10.52
C THR A 134 11.11 -22.05 -11.21
N GLU A 135 11.53 -22.56 -12.40
CA GLU A 135 12.34 -21.75 -13.30
C GLU A 135 11.59 -20.46 -13.67
N PRO A 136 12.29 -19.34 -13.85
CA PRO A 136 11.69 -18.10 -14.28
C PRO A 136 11.00 -18.27 -15.64
N ARG A 137 9.77 -17.78 -15.75
CA ARG A 137 9.04 -17.74 -17.03
C ARG A 137 8.66 -16.32 -17.39
N PRO A 138 8.60 -15.96 -18.67
CA PRO A 138 8.15 -14.64 -19.10
C PRO A 138 6.71 -14.36 -18.64
N LEU A 139 6.46 -13.14 -18.12
CA LEU A 139 5.13 -12.57 -17.92
C LEU A 139 4.72 -11.68 -19.11
N PHE A 140 5.68 -11.12 -19.82
CA PHE A 140 5.48 -10.37 -21.05
C PHE A 140 6.20 -11.11 -22.18
N ASN A 141 5.49 -11.32 -23.29
CA ASN A 141 5.97 -12.13 -24.41
C ASN A 141 6.84 -11.35 -25.42
N GLY A 142 6.97 -10.02 -25.24
CA GLY A 142 7.72 -9.13 -26.13
C GLY A 142 7.10 -8.94 -27.52
N LYS A 143 5.78 -9.17 -27.68
CA LYS A 143 5.09 -9.09 -28.98
C LYS A 143 3.74 -8.38 -28.90
N ASP A 144 3.01 -8.59 -27.83
CA ASP A 144 1.66 -8.04 -27.65
C ASP A 144 1.25 -8.07 -26.17
N LEU A 145 0.05 -7.59 -25.86
CA LEU A 145 -0.50 -7.56 -24.52
C LEU A 145 -1.15 -8.89 -24.07
N THR A 146 -0.88 -10.01 -24.73
CA THR A 146 -1.39 -11.32 -24.28
C THR A 146 -0.96 -11.59 -22.84
N GLY A 147 -1.92 -11.95 -21.97
CA GLY A 147 -1.70 -12.12 -20.53
C GLY A 147 -1.82 -10.83 -19.72
N TRP A 148 -2.10 -9.69 -20.36
CA TRP A 148 -2.32 -8.40 -19.72
C TRP A 148 -3.64 -7.77 -20.17
N GLU A 149 -4.27 -6.99 -19.28
CA GLU A 149 -5.49 -6.28 -19.58
C GLU A 149 -5.49 -4.87 -18.97
N PRO A 150 -6.02 -3.86 -19.72
CA PRO A 150 -6.14 -2.50 -19.19
C PRO A 150 -7.24 -2.43 -18.13
N ILE A 151 -7.02 -1.60 -17.11
CA ILE A 151 -7.98 -1.32 -16.03
C ILE A 151 -8.10 0.18 -15.78
N GLY A 152 -9.17 0.58 -15.10
CA GLY A 152 -9.46 1.99 -14.84
C GLY A 152 -10.09 2.64 -16.07
N ASN A 153 -9.44 3.65 -16.65
CA ASN A 153 -9.91 4.33 -17.85
C ASN A 153 -9.54 3.56 -19.12
N VAL A 154 -10.16 2.41 -19.32
CA VAL A 154 -9.85 1.49 -20.44
C VAL A 154 -10.02 2.13 -21.83
N ASN A 155 -10.91 3.13 -21.95
CA ASN A 155 -11.10 3.86 -23.21
C ASN A 155 -9.92 4.79 -23.55
N ASN A 156 -9.04 5.05 -22.61
CA ASN A 156 -7.78 5.78 -22.77
C ASN A 156 -6.58 4.88 -22.52
N ASN A 157 -6.62 3.66 -23.05
CA ASN A 157 -5.47 2.75 -22.99
C ASN A 157 -4.33 3.28 -23.88
N LYS A 158 -3.12 3.38 -23.29
CA LYS A 158 -1.89 3.81 -23.95
C LYS A 158 -0.79 2.73 -23.87
N TRP A 159 -1.14 1.56 -23.36
CA TRP A 159 -0.23 0.42 -23.30
C TRP A 159 -0.14 -0.28 -24.64
N LEU A 160 1.07 -0.56 -25.06
CA LEU A 160 1.36 -1.28 -26.31
C LEU A 160 2.73 -1.99 -26.20
N ASP A 161 2.97 -2.91 -27.11
CA ASP A 161 4.31 -3.41 -27.39
C ASP A 161 5.01 -2.45 -28.38
N ARG A 162 6.28 -2.20 -28.13
CA ARG A 162 7.18 -1.48 -29.03
C ARG A 162 8.58 -2.06 -28.90
N ASP A 163 9.07 -2.69 -29.97
CA ASP A 163 10.42 -3.27 -30.05
C ASP A 163 10.72 -4.27 -28.92
N GLY A 164 9.74 -5.08 -28.52
CA GLY A 164 9.86 -6.04 -27.43
C GLY A 164 9.77 -5.43 -26.02
N GLU A 165 9.40 -4.16 -25.91
CA GLU A 165 9.17 -3.46 -24.65
C GLU A 165 7.67 -3.23 -24.42
N LEU A 166 7.23 -3.39 -23.19
CA LEU A 166 5.89 -3.00 -22.75
C LEU A 166 5.90 -1.51 -22.43
N VAL A 167 5.21 -0.71 -23.22
CA VAL A 167 5.29 0.75 -23.18
C VAL A 167 3.95 1.35 -22.80
N ASN A 168 3.94 2.24 -21.80
CA ASN A 168 2.86 3.19 -21.59
C ASN A 168 3.16 4.46 -22.40
N ASP A 169 2.64 4.54 -23.62
CA ASP A 169 2.91 5.63 -24.57
C ASP A 169 2.03 6.85 -24.29
N LYS A 170 2.07 7.33 -23.06
CA LYS A 170 1.36 8.53 -22.64
C LYS A 170 2.35 9.63 -22.26
N PRO A 171 2.66 10.58 -23.16
CA PRO A 171 3.43 11.73 -22.81
C PRO A 171 2.60 12.61 -21.85
N GLN A 172 2.99 12.64 -20.59
CA GLN A 172 2.47 13.58 -19.61
C GLN A 172 3.61 14.35 -18.99
N THR A 173 3.44 15.66 -18.89
CA THR A 173 4.33 16.50 -18.11
C THR A 173 3.78 16.62 -16.70
N GLN A 174 4.64 16.53 -15.71
CA GLN A 174 4.28 16.73 -14.30
C GLN A 174 3.44 18.02 -14.13
N GLY A 175 2.33 17.90 -13.40
CA GLY A 175 1.41 19.04 -13.19
C GLY A 175 0.33 19.22 -14.26
N GLN A 176 0.44 18.57 -15.41
CA GLN A 176 -0.66 18.55 -16.40
C GLN A 176 -1.68 17.47 -16.06
N ARG A 177 -2.90 17.88 -15.72
CA ARG A 177 -4.05 17.01 -15.51
C ARG A 177 -4.79 16.76 -16.81
N GLY A 178 -4.27 15.89 -17.64
CA GLY A 178 -5.09 15.27 -18.68
C GLY A 178 -5.94 14.12 -18.08
N PRO A 179 -6.92 13.59 -18.83
CA PRO A 179 -7.61 12.36 -18.43
C PRO A 179 -6.57 11.26 -18.22
N GLY A 180 -6.58 10.64 -17.03
CA GLY A 180 -5.69 9.53 -16.70
C GLY A 180 -5.75 8.44 -17.77
N ALA A 181 -4.61 7.86 -18.13
CA ALA A 181 -4.59 6.66 -18.98
C ALA A 181 -5.04 5.44 -18.19
N ALA A 182 -5.25 4.33 -18.89
CA ALA A 182 -5.50 3.05 -18.24
C ALA A 182 -4.23 2.60 -17.50
N ASN A 183 -4.42 1.94 -16.36
CA ASN A 183 -3.43 1.09 -15.76
C ASN A 183 -3.45 -0.27 -16.45
N LEU A 184 -2.42 -1.09 -16.26
CA LEU A 184 -2.32 -2.42 -16.87
C LEU A 184 -2.12 -3.48 -15.80
N LYS A 185 -2.85 -4.59 -15.84
CA LYS A 185 -2.64 -5.70 -14.92
C LYS A 185 -2.53 -7.04 -15.65
N THR A 186 -1.88 -8.02 -15.01
CA THR A 186 -1.89 -9.39 -15.49
C THR A 186 -3.27 -10.02 -15.35
N THR A 187 -3.64 -10.90 -16.30
CA THR A 187 -4.85 -11.73 -16.17
C THR A 187 -4.65 -12.84 -15.13
N GLU A 188 -3.41 -13.33 -15.02
CA GLU A 188 -3.00 -14.30 -14.00
C GLU A 188 -2.81 -13.61 -12.64
N LYS A 189 -3.11 -14.36 -11.56
CA LYS A 189 -2.98 -13.91 -10.17
C LYS A 189 -1.94 -14.75 -9.44
N PHE A 190 -1.21 -14.11 -8.53
CA PHE A 190 -0.09 -14.68 -7.81
C PHE A 190 -0.26 -14.52 -6.30
N GLN A 191 0.28 -15.44 -5.53
CA GLN A 191 0.29 -15.38 -4.06
C GLN A 191 1.68 -15.04 -3.55
N ASP A 192 2.61 -15.98 -3.63
CA ASP A 192 4.02 -15.81 -3.33
C ASP A 192 4.81 -15.97 -4.63
N PHE A 193 5.85 -15.18 -4.83
CA PHE A 193 6.59 -15.18 -6.09
C PHE A 193 7.97 -14.55 -5.96
N LYS A 194 8.81 -14.85 -6.95
CA LYS A 194 9.96 -14.02 -7.33
C LYS A 194 9.65 -13.34 -8.66
N LEU A 195 9.88 -12.05 -8.74
CA LEU A 195 9.69 -11.24 -9.93
C LEU A 195 11.02 -10.61 -10.31
N HIS A 196 11.37 -10.69 -11.58
CA HIS A 196 12.36 -9.80 -12.21
C HIS A 196 11.65 -8.88 -13.18
N ILE A 197 11.98 -7.59 -13.16
CA ILE A 197 11.42 -6.59 -14.07
C ILE A 197 12.42 -5.46 -14.27
N GLU A 198 12.63 -5.07 -15.51
CA GLU A 198 13.39 -3.87 -15.84
C GLU A 198 12.47 -2.73 -16.24
N VAL A 199 12.76 -1.53 -15.77
CA VAL A 199 12.00 -0.32 -16.06
C VAL A 199 12.92 0.81 -16.53
N ASN A 200 12.47 1.58 -17.51
CA ASN A 200 13.02 2.87 -17.87
C ASN A 200 11.95 3.93 -17.61
N CYS A 201 12.19 4.75 -16.61
CA CYS A 201 11.35 5.87 -16.23
C CYS A 201 12.05 7.17 -16.65
N PRO A 202 11.46 7.99 -17.52
CA PRO A 202 12.08 9.25 -17.96
C PRO A 202 12.15 10.26 -16.80
N ASP A 203 12.91 11.32 -17.00
CA ASP A 203 12.87 12.45 -16.09
C ASP A 203 11.45 12.99 -15.96
N HIS A 204 11.05 13.33 -14.74
CA HIS A 204 9.66 13.68 -14.39
C HIS A 204 8.63 12.57 -14.66
N GLY A 205 9.07 11.31 -14.86
CA GLY A 205 8.18 10.16 -14.95
C GLY A 205 7.67 9.71 -13.59
N ASN A 206 6.47 9.13 -13.57
CA ASN A 206 5.88 8.51 -12.38
C ASN A 206 5.04 7.30 -12.80
N SER A 207 5.27 6.19 -12.14
CA SER A 207 4.56 4.92 -12.27
C SER A 207 4.71 4.11 -10.99
N GLY A 208 4.16 2.90 -10.97
CA GLY A 208 4.28 1.96 -9.86
C GLY A 208 4.19 0.52 -10.31
N ILE A 209 4.94 -0.36 -9.65
CA ILE A 209 4.85 -1.82 -9.80
C ILE A 209 4.10 -2.35 -8.58
N TYR A 210 2.84 -2.75 -8.77
CA TYR A 210 1.98 -3.23 -7.69
C TYR A 210 2.04 -4.76 -7.58
N LEU A 211 2.65 -5.21 -6.50
CA LEU A 211 2.70 -6.61 -6.12
C LEU A 211 1.31 -7.06 -5.66
N ARG A 212 0.76 -8.10 -6.27
CA ARG A 212 -0.62 -8.59 -6.03
C ARG A 212 -1.70 -7.51 -6.19
N GLY A 213 -1.40 -6.45 -6.96
CA GLY A 213 -2.32 -5.32 -7.15
C GLY A 213 -2.54 -4.46 -5.90
N ARG A 214 -1.74 -4.64 -4.85
CA ARG A 214 -1.99 -4.01 -3.52
C ARG A 214 -0.80 -3.29 -2.94
N TYR A 215 0.41 -3.67 -3.27
CA TYR A 215 1.63 -3.17 -2.64
C TYR A 215 2.56 -2.60 -3.69
N GLU A 216 2.76 -1.32 -3.66
CA GLU A 216 3.49 -0.58 -4.68
C GLU A 216 4.98 -0.50 -4.39
N ILE A 217 5.78 -0.84 -5.39
CA ILE A 217 7.16 -0.37 -5.51
C ILE A 217 7.12 0.86 -6.41
N GLN A 218 7.53 2.00 -5.87
CA GLN A 218 7.52 3.28 -6.58
C GLN A 218 8.47 3.27 -7.77
N VAL A 219 7.97 3.76 -8.92
CA VAL A 219 8.74 4.00 -10.14
C VAL A 219 8.73 5.48 -10.47
N GLY A 220 9.90 6.10 -10.50
CA GLY A 220 10.03 7.55 -10.71
C GLY A 220 10.07 8.33 -9.40
N THR A 221 9.63 9.57 -9.42
CA THR A 221 9.72 10.50 -8.30
C THR A 221 8.47 11.36 -8.16
N GLU A 222 8.11 11.70 -6.93
CA GLU A 222 7.10 12.72 -6.62
C GLU A 222 7.73 14.07 -6.24
N GLY A 223 8.99 14.29 -6.62
CA GLY A 223 9.69 15.57 -6.46
C GLY A 223 10.48 15.71 -5.17
N GLY A 224 10.94 14.61 -4.57
CA GLY A 224 11.90 14.60 -3.47
C GLY A 224 11.39 15.06 -2.11
N LYS A 225 10.09 15.31 -1.97
CA LYS A 225 9.52 15.85 -0.72
C LYS A 225 9.37 14.79 0.37
N LEU A 226 9.11 13.55 -0.03
CA LEU A 226 8.90 12.42 0.85
C LEU A 226 9.80 11.27 0.38
N PRO A 227 10.81 10.86 1.17
CA PRO A 227 11.74 9.81 0.76
C PRO A 227 11.05 8.48 0.43
N ASP A 228 9.96 8.16 1.10
CA ASP A 228 9.16 6.95 0.87
C ASP A 228 8.20 7.04 -0.34
N HIS A 229 8.34 8.09 -1.16
CA HIS A 229 7.66 8.29 -2.44
C HIS A 229 8.66 8.35 -3.62
N GLU A 230 9.90 7.95 -3.39
CA GLU A 230 10.95 7.99 -4.40
C GLU A 230 11.23 6.60 -5.00
N MET A 231 11.91 6.58 -6.15
CA MET A 231 12.22 5.39 -6.95
C MET A 231 12.74 4.22 -6.11
N GLY A 232 11.99 3.12 -6.08
CA GLY A 232 12.31 1.90 -5.34
C GLY A 232 11.80 1.87 -3.89
N ALA A 233 11.11 2.91 -3.43
CA ALA A 233 10.39 2.87 -2.15
C ALA A 233 9.30 1.78 -2.16
N ILE A 234 9.02 1.17 -1.02
CA ILE A 234 7.69 0.60 -0.78
C ILE A 234 6.78 1.77 -0.42
N TYR A 235 5.97 2.19 -1.38
CA TYR A 235 5.28 3.47 -1.40
C TYR A 235 4.62 3.81 -0.05
N SER A 236 5.03 4.96 0.50
CA SER A 236 4.56 5.48 1.79
C SER A 236 4.79 4.58 3.01
N HIS A 237 5.60 3.52 2.89
CA HIS A 237 5.92 2.63 4.01
C HIS A 237 7.42 2.62 4.32
N TYR A 238 8.25 2.41 3.31
CA TYR A 238 9.68 2.30 3.48
C TYR A 238 10.42 3.07 2.38
N PRO A 239 11.26 4.05 2.73
CA PRO A 239 12.09 4.75 1.76
C PRO A 239 13.15 3.81 1.16
N PRO A 240 13.67 4.11 -0.05
CA PRO A 240 14.88 3.49 -0.55
C PRO A 240 16.09 3.87 0.34
N PRO A 241 17.27 3.23 0.17
CA PRO A 241 18.49 3.70 0.80
C PRO A 241 18.73 5.20 0.54
N ALA A 242 19.23 5.93 1.54
CA ALA A 242 19.31 7.39 1.49
C ALA A 242 20.21 7.94 0.35
N ASP A 243 21.19 7.15 -0.08
CA ASP A 243 22.11 7.46 -1.18
C ASP A 243 21.70 6.83 -2.53
N ALA A 244 20.49 6.27 -2.59
CA ALA A 244 20.01 5.58 -3.78
C ALA A 244 19.83 6.55 -4.96
N PRO A 245 20.47 6.31 -6.11
CA PRO A 245 20.29 7.16 -7.29
C PRO A 245 18.89 6.97 -7.89
N LEU A 246 18.27 8.02 -8.40
CA LEU A 246 16.98 7.93 -9.10
C LEU A 246 17.11 7.16 -10.42
N ASN A 247 18.23 7.26 -11.12
CA ASN A 247 18.50 6.63 -12.43
C ASN A 247 17.46 6.93 -13.51
N LEU A 248 16.82 8.10 -13.45
CA LEU A 248 15.82 8.51 -14.43
C LEU A 248 16.40 8.50 -15.86
N GLY A 249 15.61 8.04 -16.82
CA GLY A 249 16.02 7.88 -18.22
C GLY A 249 16.94 6.67 -18.49
N LYS A 250 17.30 5.89 -17.47
CA LYS A 250 18.14 4.68 -17.59
C LYS A 250 17.33 3.44 -17.27
N TRP A 251 17.72 2.31 -17.84
CA TRP A 251 17.19 1.02 -17.42
C TRP A 251 17.64 0.69 -16.00
N THR A 252 16.71 0.26 -15.21
CA THR A 252 16.88 -0.14 -13.80
C THR A 252 16.17 -1.46 -13.58
N SER A 253 16.83 -2.44 -12.98
CA SER A 253 16.22 -3.73 -12.65
C SER A 253 15.69 -3.77 -11.23
N PHE A 254 14.59 -4.47 -11.03
CA PHE A 254 14.08 -4.88 -9.74
C PHE A 254 13.98 -6.39 -9.67
N ASP A 255 14.67 -6.99 -8.69
CA ASP A 255 14.50 -8.38 -8.31
C ASP A 255 13.75 -8.44 -6.97
N VAL A 256 12.54 -8.97 -7.02
CA VAL A 256 11.61 -8.96 -5.89
C VAL A 256 11.31 -10.38 -5.43
N THR A 257 11.48 -10.65 -4.14
CA THR A 257 10.92 -11.84 -3.49
C THR A 257 9.79 -11.41 -2.59
N PHE A 258 8.58 -11.91 -2.83
CA PHE A 258 7.38 -11.55 -2.07
C PHE A 258 6.71 -12.81 -1.51
N VAL A 259 6.64 -12.90 -0.18
CA VAL A 259 6.04 -14.04 0.54
C VAL A 259 5.14 -13.53 1.66
N GLY A 260 3.86 -13.85 1.59
CA GLY A 260 2.85 -13.29 2.48
C GLY A 260 2.72 -11.77 2.31
N ARG A 261 3.27 -10.97 3.25
CA ARG A 261 3.45 -9.51 3.15
C ARG A 261 4.89 -9.08 3.34
N ARG A 262 5.82 -10.04 3.33
CA ARG A 262 7.23 -9.75 3.43
C ARG A 262 7.83 -9.60 2.05
N VAL A 263 8.61 -8.54 1.87
CA VAL A 263 9.25 -8.24 0.61
C VAL A 263 10.75 -8.04 0.79
N THR A 264 11.51 -8.66 -0.12
CA THR A 264 12.91 -8.36 -0.36
C THR A 264 13.01 -7.77 -1.75
N VAL A 265 13.67 -6.63 -1.89
CA VAL A 265 13.88 -5.94 -3.16
C VAL A 265 15.36 -5.69 -3.36
N LEU A 266 15.90 -6.21 -4.45
CA LEU A 266 17.19 -5.76 -4.99
C LEU A 266 16.91 -4.81 -6.16
N ARG A 267 17.63 -3.72 -6.22
CA ARG A 267 17.62 -2.81 -7.38
C ARG A 267 19.01 -2.74 -7.98
N ASP A 268 19.13 -3.06 -9.28
CA ASP A 268 20.41 -3.17 -9.97
C ASP A 268 21.41 -4.08 -9.19
N GLY A 269 20.89 -5.20 -8.64
CA GLY A 269 21.61 -6.17 -7.83
C GLY A 269 21.99 -5.71 -6.41
N LYS A 270 21.62 -4.48 -6.00
CA LYS A 270 21.89 -3.94 -4.66
C LYS A 270 20.69 -4.07 -3.74
N PRO A 271 20.86 -4.43 -2.45
CA PRO A 271 19.76 -4.48 -1.49
C PRO A 271 19.11 -3.11 -1.29
N TYR A 272 17.79 -3.05 -1.46
CA TYR A 272 16.94 -1.88 -1.18
C TYR A 272 16.04 -2.13 0.03
N HIS A 273 15.40 -3.29 0.05
CA HIS A 273 14.59 -3.73 1.18
C HIS A 273 14.92 -5.19 1.46
N ASP A 274 15.16 -5.54 2.72
CA ASP A 274 15.47 -6.91 3.12
C ASP A 274 14.40 -7.45 4.07
N ASN A 275 13.58 -8.36 3.55
CA ASN A 275 12.54 -9.10 4.29
C ASN A 275 11.64 -8.20 5.16
N VAL A 276 11.33 -6.98 4.68
CA VAL A 276 10.47 -6.05 5.41
C VAL A 276 9.00 -6.46 5.29
N GLU A 277 8.24 -6.31 6.37
CA GLU A 277 6.80 -6.56 6.36
C GLU A 277 6.05 -5.29 5.96
N ILE A 278 5.26 -5.35 4.88
CA ILE A 278 4.43 -4.23 4.45
C ILE A 278 3.19 -4.16 5.36
N PRO A 279 2.95 -3.06 6.08
CA PRO A 279 1.88 -2.99 7.08
C PRO A 279 0.46 -3.15 6.51
N GLY A 280 0.24 -2.76 5.27
CA GLY A 280 -1.05 -2.81 4.60
C GLY A 280 -0.95 -2.42 3.12
N PRO A 281 -2.04 -2.50 2.34
CA PRO A 281 -2.08 -2.04 0.97
C PRO A 281 -1.60 -0.59 0.84
N THR A 282 -0.86 -0.28 -0.21
CA THR A 282 -0.44 1.08 -0.52
C THR A 282 -1.58 1.88 -1.17
N GLY A 283 -1.45 3.20 -1.27
CA GLY A 283 -2.40 4.01 -2.02
C GLY A 283 -2.51 3.53 -3.47
N GLY A 284 -3.71 3.56 -4.06
CA GLY A 284 -3.94 3.07 -5.43
C GLY A 284 -4.15 1.55 -5.57
N ALA A 285 -4.12 0.80 -4.47
CA ALA A 285 -4.43 -0.63 -4.47
C ALA A 285 -5.77 -0.96 -5.16
N LEU A 286 -5.85 -2.12 -5.80
CA LEU A 286 -7.06 -2.56 -6.53
C LEU A 286 -8.19 -2.96 -5.58
N ASP A 287 -7.86 -3.61 -4.49
CA ASP A 287 -8.80 -4.12 -3.48
C ASP A 287 -8.10 -4.30 -2.12
N SER A 288 -8.88 -4.66 -1.11
CA SER A 288 -8.41 -4.95 0.26
C SER A 288 -8.41 -6.46 0.59
N ASN A 289 -8.50 -7.34 -0.41
CA ASN A 289 -8.58 -8.80 -0.20
C ASN A 289 -7.17 -9.40 -0.02
N GLU A 290 -6.44 -9.00 0.98
CA GLU A 290 -5.04 -9.36 1.17
C GLU A 290 -4.78 -10.87 1.30
N ALA A 291 -5.76 -11.66 1.74
CA ALA A 291 -5.64 -13.11 1.82
C ALA A 291 -5.58 -13.79 0.45
N GLU A 292 -6.16 -13.17 -0.58
CA GLU A 292 -6.34 -13.76 -1.89
C GLU A 292 -5.15 -13.48 -2.83
N PRO A 293 -4.83 -14.38 -3.77
CA PRO A 293 -3.91 -14.08 -4.87
C PRO A 293 -4.35 -12.81 -5.61
N GLY A 294 -3.40 -12.06 -6.13
CA GLY A 294 -3.68 -10.84 -6.90
C GLY A 294 -2.79 -10.72 -8.12
N PRO A 295 -3.19 -9.90 -9.11
CA PRO A 295 -2.39 -9.68 -10.32
C PRO A 295 -1.18 -8.79 -10.04
N PHE A 296 -0.19 -8.79 -10.92
CA PHE A 296 0.68 -7.63 -11.05
C PHE A 296 -0.10 -6.50 -11.70
N PHE A 297 0.22 -5.29 -11.28
CA PHE A 297 -0.39 -4.10 -11.81
C PHE A 297 0.69 -3.06 -12.07
N LEU A 298 0.70 -2.48 -13.26
CA LEU A 298 1.58 -1.38 -13.66
C LEU A 298 0.75 -0.11 -13.78
N GLN A 299 1.18 0.92 -13.07
CA GLN A 299 0.48 2.20 -13.07
C GLN A 299 0.74 2.95 -14.38
N GLY A 300 -0.33 3.36 -15.05
CA GLY A 300 -0.30 4.04 -16.35
C GLY A 300 -0.95 5.41 -16.36
N ASP A 301 -1.60 5.80 -15.27
CA ASP A 301 -2.40 7.04 -15.22
C ASP A 301 -1.60 8.27 -14.76
N HIS A 302 -0.28 8.11 -14.50
CA HIS A 302 0.63 9.16 -14.11
C HIS A 302 1.44 9.72 -15.29
N TYR A 303 2.70 10.11 -15.08
CA TYR A 303 3.48 10.96 -15.98
C TYR A 303 4.54 10.18 -16.75
N GLY A 304 4.82 10.61 -17.98
CA GLY A 304 5.93 10.17 -18.80
C GLY A 304 5.65 8.88 -19.58
N VAL A 305 6.48 8.64 -20.59
CA VAL A 305 6.49 7.39 -21.36
C VAL A 305 7.33 6.38 -20.59
N ILE A 306 6.67 5.52 -19.83
CA ILE A 306 7.35 4.50 -19.03
C ILE A 306 7.48 3.22 -19.85
N ARG A 307 8.66 2.60 -19.82
CA ARG A 307 8.96 1.38 -20.56
C ARG A 307 9.39 0.26 -19.61
N TYR A 308 8.91 -0.94 -19.87
CA TYR A 308 9.24 -2.15 -19.13
C TYR A 308 9.70 -3.26 -20.07
N ARG A 309 10.61 -4.11 -19.61
CA ARG A 309 11.07 -5.29 -20.34
C ARG A 309 11.59 -6.37 -19.39
N ASN A 310 11.95 -7.53 -19.94
CA ASN A 310 12.52 -8.64 -19.19
C ASN A 310 11.70 -9.02 -17.96
N ILE A 311 10.35 -9.00 -18.09
CA ILE A 311 9.44 -9.30 -17.00
C ILE A 311 9.32 -10.81 -16.86
N THR A 312 9.88 -11.39 -15.80
CA THR A 312 9.82 -12.83 -15.54
C THR A 312 9.36 -13.13 -14.12
N ILE A 313 8.77 -14.30 -13.94
CA ILE A 313 8.25 -14.74 -12.63
C ILE A 313 8.64 -16.19 -12.35
N SER A 314 8.91 -16.46 -11.07
CA SER A 314 8.97 -17.80 -10.46
C SER A 314 7.95 -17.90 -9.35
N THR A 315 7.29 -19.05 -9.24
CA THR A 315 6.32 -19.36 -8.18
C THR A 315 6.82 -20.53 -7.31
N PRO A 316 6.30 -20.73 -6.11
CA PRO A 316 6.64 -21.90 -5.30
C PRO A 316 6.36 -23.21 -6.04
N LYS A 317 7.28 -24.21 -5.84
CA LYS A 317 7.08 -25.61 -6.28
C LYS A 317 6.25 -26.38 -5.27
#